data_3b65ecacf9b69f52eea3d6c53694012d
#
_entry.id   3b65ecacf9b69f52eea3d6c53694012d
#
_cell.length_a   1.000
_cell.length_b   1.000
_cell.length_c   1.000
_cell.angle_alpha   90.00
_cell.angle_beta   90.00
_cell.angle_gamma   90.00
#
_symmetry.space_group_name_H-M   'P 1'
#
loop_
_entity.id
_entity.type
_entity.pdbx_description
1 polymer ?
#
loop_
_entity_poly.entity_id
_entity_poly.type
_entity_poly.pdbx_seq_one_letter_code
_entity_poly.pdbx_strand_id
1 'polypeptide(L)'
;MSSGGKIRSPKLDVDYHYLVIDIKWTTLYLCSNGRLIRNSYRFPSYKAQLAIYNAAVGQLQGYTSDKSYILAKSYKYTSRGKEYSGYNCFERLGEVDYSDFDKSYLDRTYKGINWIRNVRYNGKNWSCLPPSIPELYPNMSNQFDSPYHEVKKNLADKIDELTQIWMIGPKNRFIAHSHDVYKWSDPNCTSSVLGLSEKRGSIVNKILDINRNSDNNILPLKIKNNDYNWKDKEILDFYIDFETLNKCFLSKKNNLSNCKEISGLIFLIGVGCELEGRWIYKKFLLENAEIEEEKDIISKFIGFIESLVSDHMEKNNIKSRSLCYPRIFHWSNAELTFIRNADKRHRNIWNKWIKENVTWIDFCKIFQKEPIIIKGVKNFKLKEVAKQMYKYNMIDTCWDSDSSVTGGLSAMMEAIKYYKDKSDKNIINDIVKYNEVDCKTVYEIVRYLRNNII
;
A
#
# COMPACT_ATOMS: atom_id res chain seq x y z
N MET A 1 -29.86 12.15 -26.25
CA MET A 1 -28.71 12.89 -26.79
C MET A 1 -29.02 14.35 -26.66
N SER A 2 -28.52 14.93 -25.59
CA SER A 2 -28.79 16.29 -25.24
C SER A 2 -27.99 17.22 -26.13
N SER A 3 -28.60 18.23 -26.59
CA SER A 3 -28.26 19.65 -26.46
C SER A 3 -26.84 19.96 -25.94
N GLY A 4 -25.80 19.33 -26.46
CA GLY A 4 -24.48 19.92 -26.45
C GLY A 4 -24.64 21.25 -27.18
N GLY A 5 -24.33 22.37 -26.52
CA GLY A 5 -24.57 23.67 -27.09
C GLY A 5 -24.08 23.71 -28.53
N LYS A 6 -24.89 24.23 -29.39
CA LYS A 6 -24.56 24.45 -30.79
C LYS A 6 -23.52 25.58 -30.89
N ILE A 7 -22.31 25.31 -30.39
CA ILE A 7 -21.18 26.22 -30.55
C ILE A 7 -20.51 25.85 -31.85
N ARG A 8 -20.44 26.79 -32.76
CA ARG A 8 -19.80 26.62 -34.09
C ARG A 8 -18.31 26.30 -33.93
N SER A 9 -17.83 25.45 -34.80
CA SER A 9 -16.40 25.21 -35.03
C SER A 9 -15.88 26.12 -36.15
N PRO A 10 -15.29 27.27 -35.82
CA PRO A 10 -14.94 28.28 -36.84
C PRO A 10 -13.97 27.77 -37.90
N LYS A 11 -13.06 26.85 -37.52
CA LYS A 11 -12.04 26.29 -38.44
C LYS A 11 -12.55 25.12 -39.27
N LEU A 12 -13.62 24.45 -38.83
CA LEU A 12 -14.22 23.34 -39.55
C LEU A 12 -15.47 23.75 -40.35
N ASP A 13 -15.90 25.00 -40.17
CA ASP A 13 -17.09 25.60 -40.79
C ASP A 13 -18.39 24.78 -40.59
N VAL A 14 -18.59 24.29 -39.36
CA VAL A 14 -19.78 23.54 -38.95
C VAL A 14 -20.42 24.14 -37.70
N ASP A 15 -21.73 23.99 -37.57
CA ASP A 15 -22.55 24.59 -36.48
C ASP A 15 -22.50 23.72 -35.19
N TYR A 16 -21.50 22.91 -35.00
CA TYR A 16 -21.26 22.11 -33.81
C TYR A 16 -19.76 22.05 -33.50
N HIS A 17 -19.42 21.54 -32.33
CA HIS A 17 -18.05 21.26 -31.97
C HIS A 17 -17.92 19.83 -31.43
N TYR A 18 -16.74 19.27 -31.56
CA TYR A 18 -16.39 17.97 -31.00
C TYR A 18 -16.01 18.09 -29.53
N LEU A 19 -16.44 17.11 -28.73
CA LEU A 19 -16.05 16.91 -27.33
C LEU A 19 -15.12 15.72 -27.19
N VAL A 20 -14.17 15.82 -26.28
CA VAL A 20 -13.25 14.72 -25.97
C VAL A 20 -13.91 13.76 -24.98
N ILE A 21 -14.01 12.48 -25.37
CA ILE A 21 -14.41 11.38 -24.51
C ILE A 21 -13.29 10.35 -24.55
N ASP A 22 -12.65 10.09 -23.42
CA ASP A 22 -11.60 9.07 -23.30
C ASP A 22 -12.16 7.81 -22.65
N ILE A 23 -11.74 6.65 -23.12
CA ILE A 23 -12.20 5.35 -22.60
C ILE A 23 -11.17 4.80 -21.61
N LYS A 24 -11.61 4.53 -20.38
CA LYS A 24 -10.73 3.98 -19.32
C LYS A 24 -11.31 2.73 -18.70
N TRP A 25 -10.55 1.65 -18.72
CA TRP A 25 -10.91 0.41 -18.02
C TRP A 25 -10.71 0.55 -16.51
N THR A 26 -11.56 1.33 -15.85
CA THR A 26 -11.48 1.64 -14.42
C THR A 26 -12.86 1.89 -13.82
N THR A 27 -12.96 1.84 -12.49
CA THR A 27 -14.12 2.36 -11.76
C THR A 27 -13.89 3.84 -11.47
N LEU A 28 -14.79 4.71 -11.92
CA LEU A 28 -14.76 6.13 -11.58
C LEU A 28 -15.35 6.36 -10.19
N TYR A 29 -14.64 7.12 -9.37
CA TYR A 29 -15.18 7.67 -8.14
C TYR A 29 -15.65 9.09 -8.41
N LEU A 30 -16.96 9.29 -8.39
CA LEU A 30 -17.56 10.59 -8.65
C LEU A 30 -17.80 11.37 -7.35
N CYS A 31 -17.92 12.67 -7.47
CA CYS A 31 -18.37 13.56 -6.40
C CYS A 31 -19.84 13.26 -6.04
N SER A 32 -20.34 13.84 -4.95
CA SER A 32 -21.71 13.63 -4.47
C SER A 32 -22.82 13.99 -5.47
N ASN A 33 -22.49 14.85 -6.45
CA ASN A 33 -23.40 15.19 -7.57
C ASN A 33 -23.52 14.05 -8.61
N GLY A 34 -22.75 12.96 -8.47
CA GLY A 34 -22.75 11.81 -9.37
C GLY A 34 -22.28 12.12 -10.81
N ARG A 35 -21.60 13.25 -11.05
CA ARG A 35 -21.19 13.72 -12.37
C ARG A 35 -19.68 14.00 -12.42
N LEU A 36 -19.17 14.90 -11.59
CA LEU A 36 -17.76 15.29 -11.57
C LEU A 36 -16.89 14.18 -11.03
N ILE A 37 -15.75 13.93 -11.67
CA ILE A 37 -14.75 12.95 -11.23
C ILE A 37 -14.00 13.51 -10.03
N ARG A 38 -13.79 12.71 -8.96
CA ARG A 38 -13.00 13.12 -7.78
C ARG A 38 -11.54 13.40 -8.15
N ASN A 39 -10.87 14.25 -7.34
CA ASN A 39 -9.45 14.57 -7.46
C ASN A 39 -8.58 13.66 -6.58
N SER A 40 -8.76 12.33 -6.71
CA SER A 40 -8.09 11.31 -5.90
C SER A 40 -7.57 10.18 -6.78
N TYR A 41 -6.71 9.32 -6.23
CA TYR A 41 -6.08 8.18 -6.92
C TYR A 41 -5.36 8.58 -8.22
N ARG A 42 -5.65 7.89 -9.33
CA ARG A 42 -5.09 8.14 -10.67
C ARG A 42 -5.87 9.15 -11.50
N PHE A 43 -7.00 9.65 -11.01
CA PHE A 43 -7.84 10.55 -11.80
C PHE A 43 -7.18 11.88 -12.15
N PRO A 44 -6.30 12.47 -11.30
CA PRO A 44 -5.52 13.64 -11.71
C PRO A 44 -4.75 13.45 -13.01
N SER A 45 -4.13 12.28 -13.25
CA SER A 45 -3.42 12.02 -14.51
C SER A 45 -4.34 11.89 -15.71
N TYR A 46 -5.52 11.29 -15.53
CA TYR A 46 -6.53 11.23 -16.60
C TYR A 46 -7.07 12.62 -16.97
N LYS A 47 -7.32 13.47 -15.98
CA LYS A 47 -7.76 14.85 -16.21
C LYS A 47 -6.69 15.68 -16.95
N ALA A 48 -5.42 15.51 -16.60
CA ALA A 48 -4.30 16.14 -17.32
C ALA A 48 -4.19 15.63 -18.76
N GLN A 49 -4.33 14.32 -18.99
CA GLN A 49 -4.35 13.74 -20.35
C GLN A 49 -5.49 14.31 -21.19
N LEU A 50 -6.70 14.39 -20.62
CA LEU A 50 -7.85 14.99 -21.28
C LEU A 50 -7.66 16.48 -21.58
N ALA A 51 -6.97 17.22 -20.71
CA ALA A 51 -6.64 18.63 -20.96
C ALA A 51 -5.77 18.78 -22.21
N ILE A 52 -4.80 17.87 -22.44
CA ILE A 52 -3.98 17.86 -23.67
C ILE A 52 -4.83 17.57 -24.89
N TYR A 53 -5.69 16.55 -24.82
CA TYR A 53 -6.56 16.19 -25.94
C TYR A 53 -7.56 17.28 -26.26
N ASN A 54 -8.16 17.88 -25.23
CA ASN A 54 -9.11 18.97 -25.38
C ASN A 54 -8.47 20.22 -26.02
N ALA A 55 -7.24 20.55 -25.61
CA ALA A 55 -6.48 21.65 -26.23
C ALA A 55 -6.16 21.37 -27.70
N ALA A 56 -5.76 20.13 -28.04
CA ALA A 56 -5.47 19.73 -29.42
C ALA A 56 -6.73 19.80 -30.32
N VAL A 57 -7.85 19.23 -29.86
CA VAL A 57 -9.13 19.29 -30.57
C VAL A 57 -9.61 20.76 -30.70
N GLY A 58 -9.44 21.55 -29.63
CA GLY A 58 -9.76 22.96 -29.64
C GLY A 58 -9.00 23.77 -30.69
N GLN A 59 -7.70 23.46 -30.88
CA GLN A 59 -6.89 24.09 -31.93
C GLN A 59 -7.36 23.69 -33.33
N LEU A 60 -7.77 22.46 -33.55
CA LEU A 60 -8.24 21.95 -34.83
C LEU A 60 -9.59 22.59 -35.22
N GLN A 61 -10.50 22.72 -34.28
CA GLN A 61 -11.85 23.22 -34.53
C GLN A 61 -12.04 24.74 -34.31
N GLY A 62 -11.03 25.39 -33.69
CA GLY A 62 -11.09 26.84 -33.38
C GLY A 62 -11.95 27.18 -32.15
N TYR A 63 -12.35 26.17 -31.36
CA TYR A 63 -13.08 26.33 -30.11
C TYR A 63 -12.65 25.24 -29.13
N THR A 64 -12.24 25.61 -27.92
CA THR A 64 -11.84 24.65 -26.87
C THR A 64 -13.02 24.55 -25.88
N SER A 65 -13.52 23.31 -25.72
CA SER A 65 -14.61 23.06 -24.77
C SER A 65 -14.14 23.23 -23.33
N ASP A 66 -15.03 23.75 -22.48
CA ASP A 66 -14.80 23.80 -21.02
C ASP A 66 -14.89 22.42 -20.36
N LYS A 67 -15.33 21.40 -21.09
CA LYS A 67 -15.56 20.05 -20.55
C LYS A 67 -14.95 18.95 -21.41
N SER A 68 -14.56 17.90 -20.72
CA SER A 68 -14.21 16.60 -21.31
C SER A 68 -14.80 15.47 -20.48
N TYR A 69 -14.83 14.27 -21.03
CA TYR A 69 -15.53 13.15 -20.39
C TYR A 69 -14.68 11.88 -20.37
N ILE A 70 -14.95 11.01 -19.38
CA ILE A 70 -14.42 9.65 -19.33
C ILE A 70 -15.57 8.67 -19.40
N LEU A 71 -15.51 7.77 -20.38
CA LEU A 71 -16.31 6.55 -20.44
C LEU A 71 -15.53 5.45 -19.74
N ALA A 72 -16.00 5.01 -18.58
CA ALA A 72 -15.30 3.99 -17.80
C ALA A 72 -16.10 2.68 -17.71
N LYS A 73 -15.45 1.65 -17.19
CA LYS A 73 -16.04 0.32 -16.94
C LYS A 73 -17.20 0.38 -15.93
N SER A 74 -17.06 1.21 -14.89
CA SER A 74 -18.02 1.33 -13.81
C SER A 74 -17.87 2.66 -13.08
N TYR A 75 -18.84 2.98 -12.22
CA TYR A 75 -18.78 4.17 -11.38
C TYR A 75 -19.26 3.90 -9.97
N LYS A 76 -18.80 4.72 -9.01
CA LYS A 76 -19.27 4.77 -7.62
C LYS A 76 -19.30 6.22 -7.12
N TYR A 77 -20.33 6.56 -6.34
CA TYR A 77 -20.37 7.80 -5.57
C TYR A 77 -21.30 7.68 -4.37
N THR A 78 -21.12 8.57 -3.40
CA THR A 78 -21.99 8.66 -2.22
C THR A 78 -22.69 10.00 -2.23
N SER A 79 -24.00 10.01 -2.09
CA SER A 79 -24.80 11.22 -1.98
C SER A 79 -25.80 11.06 -0.84
N ARG A 80 -25.85 12.04 0.07
CA ARG A 80 -26.73 12.03 1.25
C ARG A 80 -26.67 10.73 2.04
N GLY A 81 -25.45 10.20 2.25
CA GLY A 81 -25.22 8.94 2.99
C GLY A 81 -25.54 7.65 2.23
N LYS A 82 -26.13 7.72 1.04
CA LYS A 82 -26.45 6.56 0.21
C LYS A 82 -25.37 6.34 -0.86
N GLU A 83 -24.91 5.09 -0.99
CA GLU A 83 -23.96 4.69 -2.04
C GLU A 83 -24.69 4.33 -3.33
N TYR A 84 -24.15 4.81 -4.44
CA TYR A 84 -24.61 4.53 -5.80
C TYR A 84 -23.47 3.94 -6.61
N SER A 85 -23.75 2.91 -7.39
CA SER A 85 -22.77 2.26 -8.27
C SER A 85 -23.43 1.68 -9.51
N GLY A 86 -22.68 1.58 -10.60
CA GLY A 86 -23.11 0.95 -11.83
C GLY A 86 -21.94 0.31 -12.57
N TYR A 87 -22.22 -0.78 -13.28
CA TYR A 87 -21.25 -1.54 -14.09
C TYR A 87 -21.20 -1.07 -15.55
N ASN A 88 -22.12 -0.21 -15.94
CA ASN A 88 -22.24 0.27 -17.30
C ASN A 88 -22.14 1.79 -17.29
N CYS A 89 -21.08 2.31 -17.87
CA CYS A 89 -20.85 3.75 -17.93
C CYS A 89 -21.53 4.44 -19.10
N PHE A 90 -22.23 3.75 -19.97
CA PHE A 90 -23.07 4.38 -21.00
C PHE A 90 -24.18 5.23 -20.38
N GLU A 91 -24.62 4.86 -19.19
CA GLU A 91 -25.63 5.64 -18.45
C GLU A 91 -25.05 6.90 -17.79
N ARG A 92 -23.72 6.95 -17.58
CA ARG A 92 -23.09 8.02 -16.80
C ARG A 92 -21.62 8.22 -17.16
N LEU A 93 -21.35 9.20 -17.98
CA LEU A 93 -19.98 9.66 -18.24
C LEU A 93 -19.44 10.42 -17.02
N GLY A 94 -18.18 10.19 -16.70
CA GLY A 94 -17.48 11.03 -15.72
C GLY A 94 -17.07 12.35 -16.38
N GLU A 95 -17.47 13.47 -15.78
CA GLU A 95 -17.21 14.81 -16.30
C GLU A 95 -15.94 15.40 -15.67
N VAL A 96 -15.14 16.05 -16.52
CA VAL A 96 -14.04 16.94 -16.13
C VAL A 96 -14.43 18.34 -16.55
N ASP A 97 -14.48 19.27 -15.59
CA ASP A 97 -14.92 20.64 -15.78
C ASP A 97 -13.75 21.62 -15.61
N TYR A 98 -13.21 22.09 -16.72
CA TYR A 98 -12.08 23.02 -16.75
C TYR A 98 -12.48 24.47 -16.51
N SER A 99 -13.78 24.80 -16.52
CA SER A 99 -14.26 26.16 -16.22
C SER A 99 -14.24 26.48 -14.72
N ASP A 100 -14.41 25.41 -13.86
CA ASP A 100 -14.53 25.57 -12.41
C ASP A 100 -13.74 24.47 -11.66
N PHE A 101 -14.35 23.33 -11.38
CA PHE A 101 -13.84 22.31 -10.46
C PHE A 101 -12.45 21.79 -10.83
N ASP A 102 -12.13 21.67 -12.09
CA ASP A 102 -10.89 21.13 -12.62
C ASP A 102 -9.98 22.20 -13.28
N LYS A 103 -10.28 23.48 -13.13
CA LYS A 103 -9.54 24.59 -13.74
C LYS A 103 -8.03 24.51 -13.53
N SER A 104 -7.60 24.12 -12.35
CA SER A 104 -6.19 24.00 -12.00
C SER A 104 -5.42 22.98 -12.86
N TYR A 105 -6.11 22.04 -13.51
CA TYR A 105 -5.45 21.05 -14.37
C TYR A 105 -4.92 21.63 -15.66
N LEU A 106 -5.47 22.71 -16.17
CA LEU A 106 -4.94 23.39 -17.37
C LEU A 106 -3.52 23.90 -17.10
N ASP A 107 -3.33 24.66 -16.03
CA ASP A 107 -2.01 25.20 -15.65
C ASP A 107 -1.04 24.10 -15.25
N ARG A 108 -1.48 23.12 -14.44
CA ARG A 108 -0.64 21.99 -14.02
C ARG A 108 -0.15 21.15 -15.20
N THR A 109 -1.01 20.91 -16.19
CA THR A 109 -0.67 20.17 -17.42
C THR A 109 0.34 20.95 -18.25
N TYR A 110 0.10 22.25 -18.42
CA TYR A 110 1.04 23.12 -19.16
C TYR A 110 2.44 23.15 -18.50
N LYS A 111 2.49 23.30 -17.18
CA LYS A 111 3.76 23.22 -16.42
C LYS A 111 4.43 21.87 -16.62
N GLY A 112 3.68 20.76 -16.60
CA GLY A 112 4.22 19.42 -16.83
C GLY A 112 4.81 19.26 -18.25
N ILE A 113 4.12 19.76 -19.28
CA ILE A 113 4.60 19.75 -20.65
C ILE A 113 5.90 20.56 -20.79
N ASN A 114 5.94 21.74 -20.22
CA ASN A 114 7.12 22.59 -20.25
C ASN A 114 8.30 21.98 -19.51
N TRP A 115 8.02 21.30 -18.39
CA TRP A 115 9.07 20.55 -17.67
C TRP A 115 9.65 19.43 -18.53
N ILE A 116 8.84 18.61 -19.21
CA ILE A 116 9.31 17.55 -20.11
C ILE A 116 10.13 18.13 -21.28
N ARG A 117 9.70 19.25 -21.84
CA ARG A 117 10.46 19.95 -22.87
C ARG A 117 11.81 20.45 -22.34
N ASN A 118 11.83 21.00 -21.14
CA ASN A 118 13.06 21.44 -20.47
C ASN A 118 14.01 20.25 -20.23
N VAL A 119 13.50 19.07 -19.79
CA VAL A 119 14.29 17.83 -19.68
C VAL A 119 14.95 17.49 -21.02
N ARG A 120 14.21 17.56 -22.12
CA ARG A 120 14.75 17.23 -23.46
C ARG A 120 15.86 18.17 -23.93
N TYR A 121 15.73 19.46 -23.65
CA TYR A 121 16.70 20.46 -24.12
C TYR A 121 17.90 20.61 -23.18
N ASN A 122 17.66 20.60 -21.87
CA ASN A 122 18.64 20.97 -20.85
C ASN A 122 19.10 19.81 -19.97
N GLY A 123 18.36 18.68 -19.94
CA GLY A 123 18.59 17.58 -19.01
C GLY A 123 19.98 16.95 -19.09
N LYS A 124 20.64 17.00 -20.25
CA LYS A 124 22.03 16.54 -20.41
C LYS A 124 23.05 17.33 -19.58
N ASN A 125 22.69 18.55 -19.17
CA ASN A 125 23.55 19.44 -18.37
C ASN A 125 23.22 19.34 -16.88
N TRP A 126 22.24 18.53 -16.48
CA TRP A 126 21.80 18.39 -15.10
C TRP A 126 22.59 17.31 -14.37
N SER A 127 22.83 17.52 -13.10
CA SER A 127 23.43 16.56 -12.19
C SER A 127 22.39 16.00 -11.22
N CYS A 128 22.45 14.68 -10.98
CA CYS A 128 21.67 14.03 -9.93
C CYS A 128 22.41 14.04 -8.58
N LEU A 129 23.71 14.31 -8.56
CA LEU A 129 24.55 14.33 -7.37
C LEU A 129 25.60 15.44 -7.44
N PRO A 130 25.44 16.55 -6.71
CA PRO A 130 24.21 16.97 -6.04
C PRO A 130 23.10 17.28 -7.06
N PRO A 131 21.82 17.18 -6.68
CA PRO A 131 20.73 17.55 -7.58
C PRO A 131 20.82 19.02 -7.99
N SER A 132 20.95 19.28 -9.30
CA SER A 132 21.13 20.64 -9.83
C SER A 132 19.84 21.44 -9.92
N ILE A 133 18.68 20.77 -9.85
CA ILE A 133 17.35 21.40 -9.83
C ILE A 133 16.45 20.66 -8.84
N PRO A 134 15.40 21.31 -8.29
CA PRO A 134 14.54 20.72 -7.24
C PRO A 134 13.86 19.42 -7.65
N GLU A 135 13.51 19.24 -8.91
CA GLU A 135 12.82 18.05 -9.42
C GLU A 135 13.71 16.80 -9.46
N LEU A 136 15.04 16.94 -9.40
CA LEU A 136 15.98 15.81 -9.38
C LEU A 136 16.20 15.23 -7.99
N TYR A 137 15.70 15.86 -6.92
CA TYR A 137 15.76 15.26 -5.61
C TYR A 137 14.91 13.97 -5.58
N PRO A 138 15.49 12.81 -5.20
CA PRO A 138 14.80 11.53 -5.18
C PRO A 138 13.57 11.56 -4.26
N ASN A 139 12.39 11.21 -4.78
CA ASN A 139 11.18 11.14 -3.96
C ASN A 139 10.95 9.71 -3.45
N MET A 140 11.43 9.40 -2.23
CA MET A 140 11.29 8.08 -1.60
C MET A 140 9.89 7.81 -1.05
N SER A 141 9.01 8.82 -0.97
CA SER A 141 7.59 8.61 -0.64
C SER A 141 6.81 8.00 -1.81
N ASN A 142 7.31 8.07 -3.03
CA ASN A 142 6.74 7.39 -4.21
C ASN A 142 7.41 6.02 -4.42
N GLN A 143 6.60 4.97 -4.46
CA GLN A 143 7.03 3.59 -4.69
C GLN A 143 6.64 3.05 -6.08
N PHE A 144 5.96 3.85 -6.91
CA PHE A 144 5.60 3.50 -8.28
C PHE A 144 6.69 3.93 -9.26
N ASP A 145 7.90 3.41 -9.07
CA ASP A 145 9.13 3.83 -9.74
C ASP A 145 9.96 2.67 -10.29
N SER A 146 9.37 1.47 -10.34
CA SER A 146 10.02 0.31 -11.00
C SER A 146 10.32 0.63 -12.49
N PRO A 147 11.50 0.25 -12.99
CA PRO A 147 12.56 -0.55 -12.35
C PRO A 147 13.62 0.29 -11.60
N TYR A 148 13.42 1.60 -11.45
CA TYR A 148 14.46 2.55 -11.00
C TYR A 148 14.52 2.74 -9.48
N HIS A 149 13.76 1.96 -8.69
CA HIS A 149 13.65 2.16 -7.24
C HIS A 149 15.00 2.11 -6.52
N GLU A 150 15.82 1.09 -6.81
CA GLU A 150 17.13 0.92 -6.16
C GLU A 150 18.11 2.03 -6.52
N VAL A 151 18.13 2.45 -7.78
CA VAL A 151 18.99 3.58 -8.22
C VAL A 151 18.56 4.85 -7.49
N LYS A 152 17.26 5.11 -7.42
CA LYS A 152 16.70 6.26 -6.70
C LYS A 152 17.03 6.21 -5.20
N LYS A 153 16.94 5.04 -4.57
CA LYS A 153 17.29 4.83 -3.17
C LYS A 153 18.77 5.11 -2.93
N ASN A 154 19.64 4.60 -3.77
CA ASN A 154 21.09 4.86 -3.67
C ASN A 154 21.43 6.34 -3.80
N LEU A 155 20.74 7.08 -4.67
CA LEU A 155 20.89 8.53 -4.78
C LEU A 155 20.41 9.23 -3.51
N ALA A 156 19.24 8.82 -2.97
CA ALA A 156 18.68 9.38 -1.77
C ALA A 156 19.57 9.14 -0.53
N ASP A 157 20.18 7.95 -0.41
CA ASP A 157 21.09 7.61 0.68
C ASP A 157 22.36 8.48 0.64
N LYS A 158 22.88 8.81 -0.55
CA LYS A 158 24.10 9.65 -0.70
C LYS A 158 23.89 11.10 -0.29
N ILE A 159 22.67 11.60 -0.32
CA ILE A 159 22.37 13.01 0.02
C ILE A 159 21.55 13.15 1.29
N ASP A 160 21.30 12.07 2.02
CA ASP A 160 20.43 12.05 3.19
C ASP A 160 19.05 12.67 2.92
N GLU A 161 18.41 12.22 1.83
CA GLU A 161 17.22 12.84 1.28
C GLU A 161 16.04 12.80 2.27
N LEU A 162 15.35 13.92 2.43
CA LEU A 162 14.31 14.14 3.44
C LEU A 162 13.12 13.18 3.32
N THR A 163 12.71 12.82 2.09
CA THR A 163 11.55 11.93 1.86
C THR A 163 11.81 10.46 2.19
N GLN A 164 13.01 10.11 2.67
CA GLN A 164 13.28 8.82 3.29
C GLN A 164 12.59 8.67 4.65
N ILE A 165 12.38 9.80 5.34
CA ILE A 165 11.75 9.83 6.66
C ILE A 165 10.26 9.52 6.56
N TRP A 166 9.76 8.75 7.51
CA TRP A 166 8.36 8.38 7.63
C TRP A 166 7.42 9.58 7.51
N MET A 167 6.40 9.46 6.62
CA MET A 167 5.37 10.46 6.34
C MET A 167 5.87 11.78 5.75
N ILE A 168 7.13 11.87 5.34
CA ILE A 168 7.67 13.03 4.64
C ILE A 168 7.53 12.83 3.13
N GLY A 169 6.93 13.81 2.48
CA GLY A 169 6.75 13.85 1.03
C GLY A 169 7.34 15.12 0.40
N PRO A 170 7.21 15.28 -0.94
CA PRO A 170 7.76 16.44 -1.65
C PRO A 170 7.30 17.80 -1.11
N LYS A 171 6.09 17.90 -0.56
CA LYS A 171 5.60 19.15 0.06
C LYS A 171 6.39 19.51 1.30
N ASN A 172 6.67 18.53 2.17
CA ASN A 172 7.48 18.73 3.38
C ASN A 172 8.91 19.09 3.00
N ARG A 173 9.50 18.42 2.00
CA ARG A 173 10.80 18.75 1.44
C ARG A 173 10.84 20.20 0.96
N PHE A 174 9.86 20.64 0.20
CA PHE A 174 9.78 22.03 -0.27
C PHE A 174 9.79 23.04 0.87
N ILE A 175 9.02 22.76 1.95
CA ILE A 175 9.04 23.61 3.16
C ILE A 175 10.43 23.61 3.79
N ALA A 176 11.05 22.44 3.98
CA ALA A 176 12.40 22.36 4.57
C ALA A 176 13.43 23.11 3.72
N HIS A 177 13.42 22.97 2.40
CA HIS A 177 14.31 23.69 1.50
C HIS A 177 14.13 25.23 1.60
N SER A 178 12.90 25.74 1.85
CA SER A 178 12.69 27.15 2.08
C SER A 178 13.25 27.67 3.42
N HIS A 179 13.70 26.76 4.29
CA HIS A 179 14.44 27.04 5.52
C HIS A 179 15.91 26.59 5.44
N ASP A 180 16.44 26.44 4.22
CA ASP A 180 17.82 26.00 3.94
C ASP A 180 18.19 24.61 4.52
N VAL A 181 17.19 23.74 4.76
CA VAL A 181 17.39 22.37 5.23
C VAL A 181 17.16 21.39 4.08
N TYR A 182 18.26 20.80 3.59
CA TYR A 182 18.28 19.94 2.40
C TYR A 182 18.43 18.45 2.69
N LYS A 183 18.82 18.07 3.90
CA LYS A 183 19.10 16.69 4.31
C LYS A 183 18.55 16.38 5.70
N TRP A 184 18.13 15.13 5.92
CA TRP A 184 17.61 14.72 7.22
C TRP A 184 18.71 14.69 8.31
N SER A 185 19.98 14.51 7.94
CA SER A 185 21.11 14.52 8.87
C SER A 185 21.47 15.92 9.37
N ASP A 186 20.92 16.99 8.79
CA ASP A 186 21.12 18.36 9.25
C ASP A 186 20.56 18.53 10.67
N PRO A 187 21.33 19.07 11.64
CA PRO A 187 20.85 19.35 13.00
C PRO A 187 19.59 20.22 13.04
N ASN A 188 19.45 21.15 12.09
CA ASN A 188 18.29 22.03 11.96
C ASN A 188 17.05 21.36 11.40
N CYS A 189 17.16 20.14 10.83
CA CYS A 189 16.01 19.40 10.35
C CYS A 189 15.17 18.91 11.53
N THR A 190 14.07 19.55 11.79
CA THR A 190 13.10 19.21 12.84
C THR A 190 11.72 19.01 12.26
N SER A 191 10.83 18.40 13.03
CA SER A 191 9.43 18.22 12.60
C SER A 191 8.73 19.54 12.28
N SER A 192 9.09 20.63 12.98
CA SER A 192 8.55 21.97 12.72
C SER A 192 8.99 22.47 11.35
N VAL A 193 10.29 22.39 11.05
CA VAL A 193 10.85 22.76 9.73
C VAL A 193 10.26 21.92 8.61
N LEU A 194 9.91 20.66 8.88
CA LEU A 194 9.22 19.78 7.93
C LEU A 194 7.72 20.06 7.81
N GLY A 195 7.17 21.01 8.56
CA GLY A 195 5.75 21.39 8.52
C GLY A 195 4.79 20.29 9.02
N LEU A 196 5.20 19.53 10.05
CA LEU A 196 4.40 18.45 10.62
C LEU A 196 3.58 18.92 11.84
N SER A 197 2.39 18.31 12.00
CA SER A 197 1.61 18.43 13.23
C SER A 197 2.31 17.76 14.41
N GLU A 198 2.04 18.21 15.65
CA GLU A 198 2.65 17.75 16.87
C GLU A 198 2.68 16.21 17.01
N LYS A 199 1.54 15.55 16.78
CA LYS A 199 1.43 14.07 16.89
C LYS A 199 2.39 13.31 15.97
N ARG A 200 2.54 13.76 14.73
CA ARG A 200 3.48 13.14 13.75
C ARG A 200 4.88 13.63 13.99
N GLY A 201 5.01 14.89 14.35
CA GLY A 201 6.29 15.54 14.61
C GLY A 201 7.07 14.89 15.75
N SER A 202 6.40 14.49 16.83
CA SER A 202 7.06 13.81 17.95
C SER A 202 7.71 12.48 17.53
N ILE A 203 7.04 11.72 16.63
CA ILE A 203 7.60 10.47 16.08
C ILE A 203 8.79 10.76 15.18
N VAL A 204 8.66 11.73 14.28
CA VAL A 204 9.72 12.09 13.33
C VAL A 204 10.96 12.62 14.06
N ASN A 205 10.80 13.46 15.08
CA ASN A 205 11.96 13.92 15.88
C ASN A 205 12.69 12.75 16.52
N LYS A 206 11.99 11.74 17.08
CA LYS A 206 12.64 10.54 17.63
C LYS A 206 13.39 9.73 16.56
N ILE A 207 12.84 9.64 15.34
CA ILE A 207 13.53 9.00 14.20
C ILE A 207 14.82 9.77 13.87
N LEU A 208 14.75 11.09 13.84
CA LEU A 208 15.90 11.93 13.56
C LEU A 208 16.96 11.80 14.67
N ASP A 209 16.55 11.85 15.93
CA ASP A 209 17.45 11.82 17.09
C ASP A 209 18.26 10.52 17.16
N ILE A 210 17.59 9.35 17.02
CA ILE A 210 18.32 8.07 17.07
C ILE A 210 19.30 7.91 15.91
N ASN A 211 18.93 8.44 14.73
CA ASN A 211 19.76 8.30 13.54
C ASN A 211 20.94 9.29 13.50
N ARG A 212 20.90 10.35 14.30
CA ARG A 212 21.95 11.38 14.37
C ARG A 212 22.84 11.24 15.57
N ASN A 213 22.25 11.13 16.76
CA ASN A 213 22.90 11.46 18.01
C ASN A 213 22.95 10.29 19.02
N SER A 214 22.29 9.18 18.77
CA SER A 214 22.18 8.11 19.76
C SER A 214 23.28 7.06 19.61
N ASP A 215 23.88 6.66 20.72
CA ASP A 215 24.76 5.48 20.81
C ASP A 215 23.94 4.19 20.93
N ASN A 216 22.66 4.28 21.26
CA ASN A 216 21.76 3.14 21.37
C ASN A 216 21.28 2.69 19.99
N ASN A 217 21.18 1.38 19.82
CA ASN A 217 20.66 0.77 18.59
C ASN A 217 19.14 0.72 18.53
N ILE A 218 18.46 0.95 19.67
CA ILE A 218 16.99 0.95 19.78
C ILE A 218 16.53 1.97 20.82
N LEU A 219 15.43 2.65 20.54
CA LEU A 219 14.72 3.54 21.47
C LEU A 219 13.20 3.24 21.40
N PRO A 220 12.46 3.41 22.51
CA PRO A 220 12.94 3.73 23.87
C PRO A 220 13.65 2.54 24.51
N LEU A 221 14.46 2.79 25.53
CA LEU A 221 15.13 1.72 26.30
C LEU A 221 14.15 0.92 27.17
N LYS A 222 12.98 1.49 27.44
CA LYS A 222 11.89 0.83 28.15
C LYS A 222 10.55 1.21 27.49
N ILE A 223 9.78 0.20 27.07
CA ILE A 223 8.47 0.39 26.45
C ILE A 223 7.39 0.39 27.55
N LYS A 224 6.55 1.44 27.58
CA LYS A 224 5.43 1.56 28.54
C LYS A 224 4.15 0.91 27.99
N ASN A 225 3.92 1.01 26.69
CA ASN A 225 2.71 0.48 26.06
C ASN A 225 2.59 -1.03 26.24
N ASN A 226 1.45 -1.49 26.72
CA ASN A 226 1.09 -2.90 26.85
C ASN A 226 -0.33 -3.17 26.31
N ASP A 227 -0.65 -2.55 25.17
CA ASP A 227 -1.95 -2.78 24.53
C ASP A 227 -2.12 -4.28 24.20
N TYR A 228 -3.28 -4.82 24.47
CA TYR A 228 -3.59 -6.24 24.28
C TYR A 228 -2.70 -7.19 25.09
N ASN A 229 -2.05 -6.72 26.15
CA ASN A 229 -1.10 -7.48 26.96
C ASN A 229 0.00 -8.14 26.14
N TRP A 230 0.46 -7.47 25.07
CA TRP A 230 1.43 -8.04 24.12
C TRP A 230 2.78 -8.38 24.76
N LYS A 231 3.11 -7.73 25.88
CA LYS A 231 4.35 -7.99 26.61
C LYS A 231 4.37 -9.38 27.28
N ASP A 232 3.22 -9.86 27.70
CA ASP A 232 3.12 -11.16 28.31
C ASP A 232 3.21 -12.24 27.22
N LYS A 233 4.04 -13.27 27.46
CA LYS A 233 4.11 -14.41 26.55
C LYS A 233 2.94 -15.35 26.83
N GLU A 234 2.17 -15.67 25.79
CA GLU A 234 1.08 -16.62 25.86
C GLU A 234 1.33 -17.81 24.94
N ILE A 235 0.81 -18.97 25.33
CA ILE A 235 0.94 -20.20 24.54
C ILE A 235 0.19 -20.10 23.21
N LEU A 236 -0.90 -19.31 23.18
CA LEU A 236 -1.76 -19.11 22.01
C LEU A 236 -1.39 -17.83 21.24
N ASP A 237 -0.09 -17.52 21.16
CA ASP A 237 0.43 -16.45 20.30
C ASP A 237 0.74 -17.00 18.90
N PHE A 238 0.08 -16.44 17.89
CA PHE A 238 0.25 -16.80 16.49
C PHE A 238 0.79 -15.61 15.71
N TYR A 239 1.67 -15.87 14.76
CA TYR A 239 2.32 -14.89 13.91
C TYR A 239 1.96 -15.21 12.47
N ILE A 240 1.31 -14.29 11.76
CA ILE A 240 0.75 -14.57 10.44
C ILE A 240 1.23 -13.59 9.37
N ASP A 241 1.23 -14.09 8.15
CA ASP A 241 1.35 -13.30 6.93
C ASP A 241 0.52 -13.93 5.82
N PHE A 242 -0.13 -13.07 4.99
CA PHE A 242 -1.01 -13.50 3.90
C PHE A 242 -0.49 -13.01 2.56
N GLU A 243 -0.40 -13.94 1.61
CA GLU A 243 -0.13 -13.59 0.22
C GLU A 243 -1.41 -13.59 -0.62
N THR A 244 -1.57 -12.55 -1.43
CA THR A 244 -2.79 -12.34 -2.21
C THR A 244 -2.51 -12.14 -3.69
N LEU A 245 -3.48 -12.45 -4.53
CA LEU A 245 -3.43 -12.20 -5.97
C LEU A 245 -4.73 -11.60 -6.50
N ASN A 246 -4.64 -10.98 -7.67
CA ASN A 246 -5.79 -10.46 -8.39
C ASN A 246 -6.22 -11.46 -9.48
N LYS A 247 -7.39 -12.07 -9.34
CA LYS A 247 -7.86 -13.13 -10.22
C LYS A 247 -8.01 -12.72 -11.70
N CYS A 248 -8.17 -11.44 -11.99
CA CYS A 248 -8.26 -10.96 -13.38
C CYS A 248 -7.04 -11.32 -14.25
N PHE A 249 -5.86 -11.53 -13.63
CA PHE A 249 -4.66 -11.95 -14.34
C PHE A 249 -4.60 -13.44 -14.68
N LEU A 250 -5.49 -14.26 -14.12
CA LEU A 250 -5.51 -15.71 -14.28
C LEU A 250 -6.59 -16.20 -15.26
N SER A 251 -7.57 -15.37 -15.61
CA SER A 251 -8.69 -15.77 -16.46
C SER A 251 -8.23 -16.04 -17.90
N LYS A 252 -8.30 -17.31 -18.32
CA LYS A 252 -8.06 -17.74 -19.71
C LYS A 252 -9.33 -17.66 -20.58
N LYS A 253 -10.51 -17.39 -20.04
CA LYS A 253 -11.79 -17.40 -20.76
C LYS A 253 -12.32 -15.99 -20.99
N ASN A 254 -12.51 -15.69 -22.28
CA ASN A 254 -13.03 -14.42 -22.81
C ASN A 254 -14.52 -14.12 -22.49
N ASN A 255 -15.10 -14.69 -21.47
CA ASN A 255 -16.44 -14.34 -21.00
C ASN A 255 -16.37 -13.19 -20.00
N LEU A 256 -16.15 -11.98 -20.52
CA LEU A 256 -16.03 -10.72 -19.80
C LEU A 256 -17.30 -10.30 -19.03
N SER A 257 -18.44 -10.93 -19.27
CA SER A 257 -19.74 -10.50 -18.70
C SER A 257 -19.94 -10.84 -17.22
N ASN A 258 -19.15 -11.75 -16.62
CA ASN A 258 -19.35 -12.23 -15.24
C ASN A 258 -18.10 -12.18 -14.34
N CYS A 259 -16.97 -11.67 -14.81
CA CYS A 259 -15.81 -11.48 -13.95
C CYS A 259 -16.00 -10.26 -13.03
N LYS A 260 -16.63 -10.45 -11.87
CA LYS A 260 -16.39 -9.55 -10.74
C LYS A 260 -14.89 -9.56 -10.50
N GLU A 261 -14.27 -8.38 -10.56
CA GLU A 261 -12.85 -8.19 -10.29
C GLU A 261 -12.58 -8.63 -8.84
N ILE A 262 -11.99 -9.82 -8.67
CA ILE A 262 -11.62 -10.32 -7.36
C ILE A 262 -10.23 -9.78 -7.09
N SER A 263 -10.20 -8.73 -6.29
CA SER A 263 -8.96 -8.16 -5.76
C SER A 263 -8.66 -8.78 -4.41
N GLY A 264 -7.41 -9.18 -4.21
CA GLY A 264 -6.96 -9.72 -2.93
C GLY A 264 -7.53 -11.11 -2.61
N LEU A 265 -7.58 -12.03 -3.58
CA LEU A 265 -7.79 -13.45 -3.33
C LEU A 265 -6.61 -13.97 -2.50
N ILE A 266 -6.87 -14.48 -1.30
CA ILE A 266 -5.84 -15.05 -0.45
C ILE A 266 -5.45 -16.40 -1.05
N PHE A 267 -4.20 -16.53 -1.51
CA PHE A 267 -3.73 -17.81 -2.08
C PHE A 267 -2.78 -18.56 -1.15
N LEU A 268 -2.18 -17.87 -0.18
CA LEU A 268 -1.33 -18.47 0.83
C LEU A 268 -1.58 -17.79 2.17
N ILE A 269 -1.77 -18.59 3.20
CA ILE A 269 -1.81 -18.18 4.60
C ILE A 269 -0.65 -18.87 5.29
N GLY A 270 0.31 -18.11 5.80
CA GLY A 270 1.32 -18.57 6.72
C GLY A 270 0.91 -18.30 8.15
N VAL A 271 1.13 -19.27 9.02
CA VAL A 271 0.96 -19.12 10.46
C VAL A 271 2.09 -19.82 11.19
N GLY A 272 2.74 -19.05 12.07
CA GLY A 272 3.78 -19.56 12.95
C GLY A 272 3.38 -19.41 14.41
N CYS A 273 3.87 -20.30 15.26
CA CYS A 273 3.73 -20.23 16.71
C CYS A 273 4.93 -20.92 17.38
N GLU A 274 5.10 -20.67 18.68
CA GLU A 274 6.08 -21.41 19.47
C GLU A 274 5.34 -22.49 20.28
N LEU A 275 5.67 -23.75 20.01
CA LEU A 275 5.16 -24.88 20.77
C LEU A 275 6.35 -25.61 21.42
N GLU A 276 6.28 -25.84 22.72
CA GLU A 276 7.32 -26.53 23.50
C GLU A 276 8.74 -25.95 23.27
N GLY A 277 8.83 -24.62 23.15
CA GLY A 277 10.10 -23.93 22.92
C GLY A 277 10.63 -23.98 21.48
N ARG A 278 9.87 -24.54 20.54
CA ARG A 278 10.26 -24.66 19.14
C ARG A 278 9.35 -23.86 18.25
N TRP A 279 9.94 -23.17 17.26
CA TRP A 279 9.20 -22.53 16.19
C TRP A 279 8.55 -23.59 15.29
N ILE A 280 7.25 -23.44 15.08
CA ILE A 280 6.46 -24.25 14.15
C ILE A 280 5.81 -23.33 13.14
N TYR A 281 5.97 -23.64 11.85
CA TYR A 281 5.30 -22.93 10.77
C TYR A 281 4.37 -23.87 10.02
N LYS A 282 3.15 -23.40 9.73
CA LYS A 282 2.17 -24.11 8.93
C LYS A 282 1.65 -23.21 7.81
N LYS A 283 1.57 -23.77 6.61
CA LYS A 283 1.05 -23.09 5.43
C LYS A 283 -0.29 -23.65 5.01
N PHE A 284 -1.15 -22.80 4.49
CA PHE A 284 -2.39 -23.14 3.81
C PHE A 284 -2.36 -22.48 2.44
N LEU A 285 -2.22 -23.29 1.39
CA LEU A 285 -1.96 -22.86 0.02
C LEU A 285 -3.08 -23.35 -0.89
N LEU A 286 -3.55 -22.49 -1.81
CA LEU A 286 -4.45 -22.92 -2.88
C LEU A 286 -3.74 -23.89 -3.84
N GLU A 287 -4.39 -24.95 -4.21
CA GLU A 287 -3.94 -25.77 -5.33
C GLU A 287 -4.22 -25.06 -6.66
N ASN A 288 -5.41 -24.49 -6.81
CA ASN A 288 -5.79 -23.67 -7.93
C ASN A 288 -6.26 -22.31 -7.43
N ALA A 289 -6.05 -21.26 -8.22
CA ALA A 289 -6.45 -19.91 -7.82
C ALA A 289 -7.99 -19.73 -7.98
N GLU A 290 -8.78 -20.52 -7.23
CA GLU A 290 -10.23 -20.52 -7.25
C GLU A 290 -10.82 -20.01 -5.92
N ILE A 291 -12.02 -19.37 -6.01
CA ILE A 291 -12.68 -18.77 -4.84
C ILE A 291 -13.09 -19.84 -3.83
N GLU A 292 -13.55 -20.96 -4.33
CA GLU A 292 -14.02 -22.07 -3.52
C GLU A 292 -12.88 -22.62 -2.66
N GLU A 293 -11.69 -22.75 -3.24
CA GLU A 293 -10.49 -23.18 -2.49
C GLU A 293 -10.02 -22.14 -1.46
N GLU A 294 -10.25 -20.83 -1.70
CA GLU A 294 -9.99 -19.80 -0.70
C GLU A 294 -10.79 -20.06 0.60
N LYS A 295 -12.05 -20.47 0.44
CA LYS A 295 -12.90 -20.86 1.57
C LYS A 295 -12.27 -22.02 2.36
N ASP A 296 -11.75 -23.01 1.66
CA ASP A 296 -11.19 -24.22 2.28
C ASP A 296 -9.90 -23.90 3.04
N ILE A 297 -8.98 -23.12 2.46
CA ILE A 297 -7.73 -22.78 3.15
C ILE A 297 -7.96 -21.90 4.37
N ILE A 298 -8.90 -20.95 4.31
CA ILE A 298 -9.26 -20.11 5.46
C ILE A 298 -9.91 -20.97 6.56
N SER A 299 -10.82 -21.89 6.20
CA SER A 299 -11.44 -22.80 7.17
C SER A 299 -10.41 -23.74 7.81
N LYS A 300 -9.45 -24.25 7.04
CA LYS A 300 -8.34 -25.06 7.57
C LYS A 300 -7.41 -24.26 8.50
N PHE A 301 -7.13 -23.01 8.16
CA PHE A 301 -6.36 -22.09 9.01
C PHE A 301 -7.06 -21.85 10.35
N ILE A 302 -8.35 -21.52 10.31
CA ILE A 302 -9.16 -21.33 11.52
C ILE A 302 -9.20 -22.62 12.34
N GLY A 303 -9.47 -23.76 11.69
CA GLY A 303 -9.49 -25.07 12.33
C GLY A 303 -8.17 -25.43 13.01
N PHE A 304 -7.04 -25.06 12.42
CA PHE A 304 -5.72 -25.25 13.03
C PHE A 304 -5.55 -24.46 14.33
N ILE A 305 -5.93 -23.18 14.33
CA ILE A 305 -5.89 -22.34 15.55
C ILE A 305 -6.81 -22.93 16.60
N GLU A 306 -8.06 -23.26 16.25
CA GLU A 306 -9.04 -23.81 17.20
C GLU A 306 -8.66 -25.19 17.75
N SER A 307 -7.93 -26.01 16.96
CA SER A 307 -7.39 -27.27 17.50
C SER A 307 -6.38 -27.04 18.63
N LEU A 308 -5.46 -26.08 18.44
CA LEU A 308 -4.48 -25.73 19.47
C LEU A 308 -5.14 -25.07 20.69
N VAL A 309 -6.22 -24.30 20.49
CA VAL A 309 -7.03 -23.78 21.60
C VAL A 309 -7.68 -24.92 22.37
N SER A 310 -8.26 -25.90 21.68
CA SER A 310 -8.89 -27.06 22.31
C SER A 310 -7.89 -27.90 23.11
N ASP A 311 -6.71 -28.16 22.52
CA ASP A 311 -5.61 -28.88 23.18
C ASP A 311 -5.14 -28.13 24.45
N HIS A 312 -5.04 -26.80 24.37
CA HIS A 312 -4.67 -25.96 25.51
C HIS A 312 -5.72 -25.99 26.61
N MET A 313 -7.01 -25.92 26.24
CA MET A 313 -8.12 -25.99 27.18
C MET A 313 -8.15 -27.33 27.92
N GLU A 314 -7.96 -28.45 27.18
CA GLU A 314 -7.92 -29.80 27.75
C GLU A 314 -6.76 -29.97 28.72
N LYS A 315 -5.54 -29.62 28.30
CA LYS A 315 -4.31 -29.72 29.13
C LYS A 315 -4.40 -28.91 30.43
N ASN A 316 -5.14 -27.79 30.44
CA ASN A 316 -5.25 -26.89 31.59
C ASN A 316 -6.61 -26.96 32.30
N ASN A 317 -7.47 -27.92 31.96
CA ASN A 317 -8.84 -28.06 32.52
C ASN A 317 -9.68 -26.78 32.41
N ILE A 318 -9.51 -26.00 31.35
CA ILE A 318 -10.27 -24.75 31.11
C ILE A 318 -11.62 -25.13 30.49
N LYS A 319 -12.71 -24.85 31.22
CA LYS A 319 -14.08 -25.25 30.81
C LYS A 319 -14.74 -24.31 29.82
N SER A 320 -14.28 -23.06 29.70
CA SER A 320 -14.93 -22.07 28.87
C SER A 320 -13.98 -21.53 27.78
N ARG A 321 -14.41 -21.63 26.53
CA ARG A 321 -13.69 -21.03 25.38
C ARG A 321 -13.47 -19.52 25.55
N SER A 322 -14.37 -18.84 26.27
CA SER A 322 -14.28 -17.40 26.56
C SER A 322 -13.09 -17.02 27.46
N LEU A 323 -12.40 -17.99 28.05
CA LEU A 323 -11.16 -17.77 28.82
C LEU A 323 -9.89 -18.01 27.99
N CYS A 324 -10.04 -18.43 26.75
CA CYS A 324 -8.92 -18.74 25.83
C CYS A 324 -9.05 -17.90 24.56
N TYR A 325 -8.37 -16.77 24.54
CA TYR A 325 -8.32 -15.90 23.36
C TYR A 325 -6.95 -15.99 22.70
N PRO A 326 -6.83 -16.70 21.58
CA PRO A 326 -5.59 -16.67 20.82
C PRO A 326 -5.32 -15.25 20.30
N ARG A 327 -4.06 -14.86 20.35
CA ARG A 327 -3.58 -13.58 19.84
C ARG A 327 -2.91 -13.77 18.51
N ILE A 328 -3.31 -12.99 17.53
CA ILE A 328 -2.81 -13.05 16.16
C ILE A 328 -1.98 -11.81 15.89
N PHE A 329 -0.67 -11.95 15.89
CA PHE A 329 0.29 -10.90 15.57
C PHE A 329 0.48 -10.80 14.07
N HIS A 330 0.40 -9.59 13.55
CA HIS A 330 0.66 -9.28 12.16
C HIS A 330 1.31 -7.90 12.02
N TRP A 331 1.89 -7.61 10.85
CA TRP A 331 2.54 -6.34 10.61
C TRP A 331 1.73 -5.49 9.65
N SER A 332 1.12 -4.42 10.15
CA SER A 332 0.17 -3.54 9.45
C SER A 332 -1.26 -4.08 9.36
N ASN A 333 -2.14 -3.37 8.64
CA ASN A 333 -3.57 -3.70 8.59
C ASN A 333 -3.95 -4.57 7.39
N ALA A 334 -2.98 -5.10 6.65
CA ALA A 334 -3.22 -5.81 5.39
C ALA A 334 -3.98 -7.13 5.63
N GLU A 335 -3.48 -7.98 6.52
CA GLU A 335 -4.00 -9.32 6.81
C GLU A 335 -5.44 -9.25 7.30
N LEU A 336 -5.72 -8.36 8.27
CA LEU A 336 -7.08 -8.15 8.78
C LEU A 336 -8.03 -7.61 7.70
N THR A 337 -7.54 -6.82 6.78
CA THR A 337 -8.31 -6.32 5.63
C THR A 337 -8.60 -7.44 4.64
N PHE A 338 -7.62 -8.28 4.33
CA PHE A 338 -7.77 -9.39 3.39
C PHE A 338 -8.76 -10.44 3.90
N ILE A 339 -8.63 -10.87 5.17
CA ILE A 339 -9.56 -11.87 5.72
C ILE A 339 -11.00 -11.33 5.83
N ARG A 340 -11.18 -10.05 6.18
CA ARG A 340 -12.51 -9.41 6.18
C ARG A 340 -13.13 -9.30 4.79
N ASN A 341 -12.32 -9.05 3.77
CA ASN A 341 -12.79 -9.03 2.40
C ASN A 341 -13.12 -10.44 1.89
N ALA A 342 -12.33 -11.43 2.26
CA ALA A 342 -12.63 -12.85 2.00
C ALA A 342 -13.94 -13.28 2.70
N ASP A 343 -14.10 -12.94 3.98
CA ASP A 343 -15.33 -13.22 4.75
C ASP A 343 -16.58 -12.65 4.05
N LYS A 344 -16.52 -11.41 3.58
CA LYS A 344 -17.61 -10.81 2.79
C LYS A 344 -17.87 -11.57 1.49
N ARG A 345 -16.83 -12.04 0.78
CA ARG A 345 -16.98 -12.87 -0.43
C ARG A 345 -17.70 -14.19 -0.14
N HIS A 346 -17.39 -14.77 1.02
CA HIS A 346 -17.95 -16.05 1.49
C HIS A 346 -19.17 -15.87 2.41
N ARG A 347 -19.94 -14.78 2.26
CA ARG A 347 -21.22 -14.53 2.96
C ARG A 347 -21.09 -14.40 4.48
N ASN A 348 -19.95 -13.88 4.96
CA ASN A 348 -19.65 -13.60 6.38
C ASN A 348 -19.69 -14.84 7.30
N ILE A 349 -19.25 -16.00 6.81
CA ILE A 349 -19.27 -17.26 7.58
C ILE A 349 -18.28 -17.28 8.74
N TRP A 350 -17.20 -16.46 8.69
CA TRP A 350 -16.19 -16.37 9.75
C TRP A 350 -16.26 -15.07 10.57
N ASN A 351 -17.28 -14.23 10.35
CA ASN A 351 -17.40 -12.92 10.97
C ASN A 351 -17.32 -12.96 12.51
N LYS A 352 -18.01 -13.97 13.12
CA LYS A 352 -17.97 -14.17 14.56
C LYS A 352 -16.57 -14.51 15.04
N TRP A 353 -15.90 -15.44 14.37
CA TRP A 353 -14.54 -15.85 14.74
C TRP A 353 -13.56 -14.66 14.63
N ILE A 354 -13.60 -13.93 13.53
CA ILE A 354 -12.71 -12.78 13.29
C ILE A 354 -12.88 -11.68 14.36
N LYS A 355 -14.10 -11.49 14.87
CA LYS A 355 -14.41 -10.38 15.79
C LYS A 355 -14.37 -10.74 17.26
N GLU A 356 -14.76 -11.98 17.61
CA GLU A 356 -15.08 -12.35 18.97
C GLU A 356 -14.21 -13.48 19.53
N ASN A 357 -13.58 -14.28 18.67
CA ASN A 357 -12.85 -15.46 19.11
C ASN A 357 -11.34 -15.30 19.17
N VAL A 358 -10.81 -14.24 18.57
CA VAL A 358 -9.37 -13.98 18.49
C VAL A 358 -9.07 -12.49 18.71
N THR A 359 -7.87 -12.20 19.22
CA THR A 359 -7.37 -10.83 19.34
C THR A 359 -6.35 -10.55 18.26
N TRP A 360 -6.66 -9.64 17.35
CA TRP A 360 -5.75 -9.20 16.30
C TRP A 360 -4.83 -8.09 16.80
N ILE A 361 -3.51 -8.28 16.69
CA ILE A 361 -2.50 -7.34 17.17
C ILE A 361 -1.68 -6.84 15.98
N ASP A 362 -2.01 -5.65 15.49
CA ASP A 362 -1.20 -4.94 14.50
C ASP A 362 0.07 -4.41 15.18
N PHE A 363 1.15 -5.17 15.07
CA PHE A 363 2.39 -4.86 15.77
C PHE A 363 3.10 -3.63 15.20
N CYS A 364 2.87 -3.29 13.94
CA CYS A 364 3.33 -2.02 13.36
C CYS A 364 2.70 -0.81 14.08
N LYS A 365 1.44 -0.90 14.51
CA LYS A 365 0.80 0.15 15.33
C LYS A 365 1.40 0.25 16.73
N ILE A 366 1.81 -0.86 17.33
CA ILE A 366 2.54 -0.85 18.60
C ILE A 366 3.84 -0.05 18.44
N PHE A 367 4.61 -0.31 17.37
CA PHE A 367 5.81 0.46 17.03
C PHE A 367 5.56 1.96 16.82
N GLN A 368 4.38 2.34 16.33
CA GLN A 368 4.05 3.76 16.07
C GLN A 368 3.47 4.48 17.29
N LYS A 369 2.73 3.78 18.14
CA LYS A 369 2.00 4.38 19.28
C LYS A 369 2.95 4.89 20.37
N GLU A 370 3.90 4.08 20.76
CA GLU A 370 5.08 4.48 21.51
C GLU A 370 6.28 4.20 20.61
N PRO A 371 6.79 5.23 19.88
CA PRO A 371 7.68 4.99 18.76
C PRO A 371 8.89 4.14 19.14
N ILE A 372 8.87 2.88 18.70
CA ILE A 372 10.00 1.96 18.82
C ILE A 372 10.82 2.12 17.54
N ILE A 373 12.03 2.62 17.67
CA ILE A 373 12.85 2.99 16.54
C ILE A 373 14.20 2.30 16.64
N ILE A 374 14.59 1.66 15.54
CA ILE A 374 15.90 1.01 15.40
C ILE A 374 16.82 1.96 14.66
N LYS A 375 18.06 2.14 15.12
CA LYS A 375 19.08 2.99 14.47
C LYS A 375 19.30 2.50 13.02
N GLY A 376 19.32 3.44 12.09
CA GLY A 376 19.37 3.14 10.64
C GLY A 376 18.00 3.01 9.97
N VAL A 377 16.91 2.90 10.74
CA VAL A 377 15.54 2.83 10.19
C VAL A 377 14.90 4.22 10.21
N LYS A 378 14.30 4.60 9.09
CA LYS A 378 13.64 5.88 8.89
C LYS A 378 12.10 5.75 8.73
N ASN A 379 11.56 4.53 8.79
CA ASN A 379 10.13 4.22 8.65
C ASN A 379 9.76 2.97 9.46
N PHE A 380 8.50 2.51 9.37
CA PHE A 380 8.01 1.34 10.12
C PHE A 380 7.70 0.14 9.21
N LYS A 381 8.37 0.00 8.07
CA LYS A 381 8.22 -1.20 7.22
C LYS A 381 8.94 -2.38 7.86
N LEU A 382 8.26 -3.55 7.89
CA LEU A 382 8.80 -4.76 8.51
C LEU A 382 10.25 -5.06 8.04
N LYS A 383 10.47 -5.06 6.73
CA LYS A 383 11.78 -5.37 6.15
C LYS A 383 12.89 -4.40 6.57
N GLU A 384 12.58 -3.11 6.64
CA GLU A 384 13.57 -2.10 7.06
C GLU A 384 13.91 -2.26 8.54
N VAL A 385 12.89 -2.47 9.39
CA VAL A 385 13.05 -2.73 10.83
C VAL A 385 13.87 -4.00 11.04
N ALA A 386 13.45 -5.11 10.45
CA ALA A 386 14.08 -6.41 10.64
C ALA A 386 15.53 -6.47 10.13
N LYS A 387 15.82 -5.88 8.96
CA LYS A 387 17.20 -5.81 8.45
C LYS A 387 18.16 -5.11 9.41
N GLN A 388 17.71 -4.04 10.06
CA GLN A 388 18.54 -3.35 11.03
C GLN A 388 18.64 -4.11 12.35
N MET A 389 17.54 -4.73 12.82
CA MET A 389 17.58 -5.61 14.01
C MET A 389 18.49 -6.80 13.79
N TYR A 390 18.46 -7.44 12.61
CA TYR A 390 19.38 -8.50 12.22
C TYR A 390 20.84 -8.02 12.22
N LYS A 391 21.11 -6.86 11.62
CA LYS A 391 22.43 -6.22 11.60
C LYS A 391 23.01 -5.99 13.01
N TYR A 392 22.17 -5.70 13.99
CA TYR A 392 22.53 -5.50 15.39
C TYR A 392 22.43 -6.77 16.24
N ASN A 393 22.29 -7.96 15.63
CA ASN A 393 22.15 -9.24 16.32
C ASN A 393 21.00 -9.27 17.34
N MET A 394 19.90 -8.56 17.05
CA MET A 394 18.67 -8.54 17.85
C MET A 394 17.72 -9.66 17.46
N ILE A 395 17.77 -10.10 16.21
CA ILE A 395 17.01 -11.22 15.65
C ILE A 395 17.92 -12.07 14.77
N ASP A 396 17.53 -13.32 14.57
CA ASP A 396 18.32 -14.32 13.81
C ASP A 396 17.83 -14.53 12.37
N THR A 397 16.62 -14.10 12.07
CA THR A 397 15.96 -14.31 10.78
C THR A 397 16.12 -13.10 9.87
N CYS A 398 16.52 -13.34 8.61
CA CYS A 398 16.58 -12.35 7.54
C CYS A 398 16.18 -12.98 6.20
N TRP A 399 15.68 -12.16 5.28
CA TRP A 399 15.35 -12.62 3.91
C TRP A 399 16.63 -12.95 3.13
N ASP A 400 16.53 -13.97 2.29
CA ASP A 400 17.58 -14.34 1.36
C ASP A 400 17.73 -13.24 0.31
N SER A 401 18.97 -12.75 0.11
CA SER A 401 19.27 -11.70 -0.87
C SER A 401 19.10 -12.18 -2.31
N ASP A 402 19.24 -13.49 -2.54
CA ASP A 402 19.22 -14.09 -3.87
C ASP A 402 17.84 -14.62 -4.26
N SER A 403 16.84 -14.47 -3.38
CA SER A 403 15.45 -14.88 -3.65
C SER A 403 14.82 -14.05 -4.77
N SER A 404 14.10 -14.72 -5.67
CA SER A 404 13.25 -14.07 -6.69
C SER A 404 12.09 -13.29 -6.07
N VAL A 405 11.72 -13.63 -4.83
CA VAL A 405 10.62 -13.01 -4.08
C VAL A 405 11.18 -11.98 -3.11
N THR A 406 11.11 -10.72 -3.50
CA THR A 406 11.64 -9.59 -2.73
C THR A 406 10.57 -8.79 -1.98
N GLY A 407 9.29 -9.08 -2.21
CA GLY A 407 8.15 -8.38 -1.58
C GLY A 407 6.80 -8.91 -2.08
N GLY A 408 5.71 -8.49 -1.46
CA GLY A 408 4.35 -8.96 -1.79
C GLY A 408 3.98 -8.78 -3.27
N LEU A 409 4.47 -7.73 -3.95
CA LEU A 409 4.23 -7.57 -5.38
C LEU A 409 4.96 -8.64 -6.22
N SER A 410 6.22 -8.94 -5.91
CA SER A 410 6.96 -10.02 -6.59
C SER A 410 6.36 -11.38 -6.25
N ALA A 411 5.96 -11.63 -5.00
CA ALA A 411 5.23 -12.84 -4.61
C ALA A 411 3.95 -13.03 -5.45
N MET A 412 3.15 -11.97 -5.62
CA MET A 412 1.97 -11.99 -6.47
C MET A 412 2.31 -12.30 -7.94
N MET A 413 3.33 -11.66 -8.49
CA MET A 413 3.73 -11.87 -9.90
C MET A 413 4.24 -13.29 -10.15
N GLU A 414 5.05 -13.82 -9.23
CA GLU A 414 5.53 -15.21 -9.31
C GLU A 414 4.37 -16.21 -9.12
N ALA A 415 3.44 -15.95 -8.18
CA ALA A 415 2.24 -16.78 -8.03
C ALA A 415 1.39 -16.81 -9.31
N ILE A 416 1.23 -15.67 -10.00
CA ILE A 416 0.51 -15.62 -11.29
C ILE A 416 1.20 -16.51 -12.33
N LYS A 417 2.54 -16.52 -12.40
CA LYS A 417 3.29 -17.42 -13.30
C LYS A 417 3.02 -18.88 -12.93
N TYR A 418 3.16 -19.23 -11.66
CA TYR A 418 2.94 -20.59 -11.15
C TYR A 418 1.52 -21.09 -11.45
N TYR A 419 0.47 -20.30 -11.19
CA TYR A 419 -0.91 -20.73 -11.47
C TYR A 419 -1.27 -20.78 -12.96
N LYS A 420 -0.47 -20.15 -13.82
CA LYS A 420 -0.58 -20.31 -15.29
C LYS A 420 0.12 -21.57 -15.79
N ASP A 421 1.25 -21.91 -15.20
CA ASP A 421 2.04 -23.08 -15.53
C ASP A 421 2.67 -23.65 -14.24
N LYS A 422 2.15 -24.78 -13.79
CA LYS A 422 2.56 -25.45 -12.54
C LYS A 422 3.80 -26.34 -12.70
N SER A 423 4.48 -26.30 -13.83
CA SER A 423 5.64 -27.13 -14.10
C SER A 423 6.82 -26.83 -13.16
N ASP A 424 7.01 -25.57 -12.79
CA ASP A 424 8.09 -25.18 -11.87
C ASP A 424 7.58 -24.97 -10.43
N LYS A 425 7.73 -26.02 -9.63
CA LYS A 425 7.38 -26.00 -8.21
C LYS A 425 8.33 -25.16 -7.34
N ASN A 426 9.50 -24.76 -7.84
CA ASN A 426 10.41 -23.92 -7.07
C ASN A 426 9.82 -22.56 -6.82
N ILE A 427 9.07 -22.01 -7.77
CA ILE A 427 8.38 -20.73 -7.64
C ILE A 427 7.52 -20.68 -6.38
N ILE A 428 6.67 -21.68 -6.19
CA ILE A 428 5.75 -21.68 -5.04
C ILE A 428 6.48 -21.97 -3.72
N ASN A 429 7.55 -22.75 -3.77
CA ASN A 429 8.39 -23.00 -2.59
C ASN A 429 9.12 -21.75 -2.13
N ASP A 430 9.62 -20.92 -3.06
CA ASP A 430 10.26 -19.64 -2.75
C ASP A 430 9.26 -18.66 -2.11
N ILE A 431 8.02 -18.62 -2.62
CA ILE A 431 6.96 -17.79 -2.02
C ILE A 431 6.64 -18.28 -0.59
N VAL A 432 6.54 -19.60 -0.38
CA VAL A 432 6.28 -20.17 0.94
C VAL A 432 7.42 -19.87 1.91
N LYS A 433 8.68 -20.03 1.47
CA LYS A 433 9.86 -19.68 2.27
C LYS A 433 9.86 -18.19 2.65
N TYR A 434 9.55 -17.34 1.69
CA TYR A 434 9.42 -15.90 1.90
C TYR A 434 8.36 -15.59 2.97
N ASN A 435 7.16 -16.16 2.88
CA ASN A 435 6.06 -15.98 3.81
C ASN A 435 6.40 -16.52 5.23
N GLU A 436 7.12 -17.66 5.33
CA GLU A 436 7.61 -18.16 6.62
C GLU A 436 8.58 -17.17 7.28
N VAL A 437 9.48 -16.57 6.50
CA VAL A 437 10.42 -15.55 6.99
C VAL A 437 9.67 -14.32 7.51
N ASP A 438 8.61 -13.86 6.83
CA ASP A 438 7.79 -12.76 7.30
C ASP A 438 7.12 -13.09 8.65
N CYS A 439 6.50 -14.26 8.79
CA CYS A 439 5.91 -14.72 10.05
C CYS A 439 6.95 -14.82 11.19
N LYS A 440 8.08 -15.47 10.92
CA LYS A 440 9.14 -15.73 11.91
C LYS A 440 9.82 -14.44 12.35
N THR A 441 9.99 -13.49 11.43
CA THR A 441 10.55 -12.18 11.74
C THR A 441 9.68 -11.42 12.75
N VAL A 442 8.36 -11.40 12.58
CA VAL A 442 7.45 -10.78 13.55
C VAL A 442 7.57 -11.46 14.93
N TYR A 443 7.61 -12.80 14.96
CA TYR A 443 7.83 -13.56 16.20
C TYR A 443 9.14 -13.15 16.89
N GLU A 444 10.26 -13.12 16.18
CA GLU A 444 11.56 -12.78 16.75
C GLU A 444 11.63 -11.34 17.25
N ILE A 445 11.02 -10.39 16.53
CA ILE A 445 10.90 -9.00 16.97
C ILE A 445 10.12 -8.92 18.29
N VAL A 446 8.96 -9.56 18.39
CA VAL A 446 8.15 -9.60 19.61
C VAL A 446 8.94 -10.24 20.77
N ARG A 447 9.59 -11.38 20.51
CA ARG A 447 10.42 -12.10 21.49
C ARG A 447 11.57 -11.21 21.99
N TYR A 448 12.28 -10.53 21.09
CA TYR A 448 13.40 -9.66 21.46
C TYR A 448 12.93 -8.52 22.37
N LEU A 449 11.84 -7.84 21.99
CA LEU A 449 11.30 -6.73 22.76
C LEU A 449 10.84 -7.16 24.16
N ARG A 450 10.17 -8.32 24.26
CA ARG A 450 9.76 -8.91 25.55
C ARG A 450 10.94 -9.19 26.46
N ASN A 451 12.04 -9.65 25.92
CA ASN A 451 13.19 -10.07 26.72
C ASN A 451 14.14 -8.93 27.11
N ASN A 452 14.13 -7.83 26.36
CA ASN A 452 15.19 -6.83 26.48
C ASN A 452 14.70 -5.40 26.80
N ILE A 453 13.40 -5.07 26.55
CA ILE A 453 12.96 -3.66 26.58
C ILE A 453 11.65 -3.46 27.36
N ILE A 454 11.22 -4.44 28.12
CA ILE A 454 10.01 -4.34 28.96
C ILE A 454 10.27 -3.56 30.26
#